data_59dfb7aaa06bbfd4036f9d843ddd99e0
#
_entry.id   59dfb7aaa06bbfd4036f9d843ddd99e0
#
_cell.length_a   1.000
_cell.length_b   1.000
_cell.length_c   1.000
_cell.angle_alpha   90.00
_cell.angle_beta   90.00
_cell.angle_gamma   90.00
#
_symmetry.space_group_name_H-M   'P 1'
#
loop_
_entity.id
_entity.type
_entity.pdbx_description
1 polymer ?
#
loop_
_entity_poly.entity_id
_entity_poly.type
_entity_poly.pdbx_seq_one_letter_code
_entity_poly.pdbx_strand_id
1 'polypeptide(L)'
;MLVLVIYLLYIFNIIPHRKYSNSDFNINTYISNIDKDNDGIDDQTDILNSVREYIKTKPKYKSKYYSTGYPNDEYGVCSDVVAFGLKGSGYDLRVLVNDDIINNKEDYNIKTIDKNIDFRRVRNLKVYFERNSIK
;
A
#
# COMPACT_ATOMS: atom_id res chain seq x y z
N MET A 1 18.83 40.41 -0.01
CA MET A 1 18.81 39.50 1.15
C MET A 1 17.53 38.71 1.26
N LEU A 2 16.33 39.31 1.25
CA LEU A 2 15.03 38.62 1.34
C LEU A 2 14.81 37.58 0.25
N VAL A 3 15.11 37.93 -1.02
CA VAL A 3 14.94 36.99 -2.18
C VAL A 3 15.82 35.76 -2.05
N LEU A 4 17.05 35.91 -1.56
CA LEU A 4 17.95 34.77 -1.32
C LEU A 4 17.41 33.84 -0.23
N VAL A 5 16.84 34.40 0.84
CA VAL A 5 16.23 33.61 1.92
C VAL A 5 15.02 32.83 1.40
N ILE A 6 14.12 33.46 0.63
CA ILE A 6 12.98 32.80 0.02
C ILE A 6 13.45 31.68 -0.93
N TYR A 7 14.47 31.92 -1.74
CA TYR A 7 15.04 30.92 -2.65
C TYR A 7 15.63 29.72 -1.89
N LEU A 8 16.35 29.96 -0.80
CA LEU A 8 16.87 28.89 0.05
C LEU A 8 15.74 28.08 0.69
N LEU A 9 14.72 28.76 1.24
CA LEU A 9 13.54 28.09 1.81
C LEU A 9 12.81 27.24 0.77
N TYR A 10 12.78 27.69 -0.49
CA TYR A 10 12.21 26.93 -1.59
C TYR A 10 13.06 25.68 -1.92
N ILE A 11 14.40 25.82 -2.08
CA ILE A 11 15.30 24.69 -2.38
C ILE A 11 15.28 23.63 -1.26
N PHE A 12 15.28 24.06 0.00
CA PHE A 12 15.24 23.15 1.14
C PHE A 12 13.85 22.58 1.45
N ASN A 13 12.87 22.79 0.57
CA ASN A 13 11.52 22.24 0.70
C ASN A 13 10.77 22.72 1.96
N ILE A 14 11.17 23.86 2.53
CA ILE A 14 10.51 24.47 3.69
C ILE A 14 9.23 25.21 3.27
N ILE A 15 9.26 25.82 2.06
CA ILE A 15 8.06 26.39 1.43
C ILE A 15 7.44 25.30 0.56
N PRO A 16 6.11 25.04 0.70
CA PRO A 16 5.42 24.03 -0.10
C PRO A 16 5.61 24.27 -1.61
N HIS A 17 6.12 23.27 -2.30
CA HIS A 17 6.25 23.31 -3.75
C HIS A 17 4.87 23.16 -4.42
N ARG A 18 4.81 23.50 -5.73
CA ARG A 18 3.64 23.26 -6.58
C ARG A 18 3.19 21.80 -6.42
N LYS A 19 1.91 21.60 -6.13
CA LYS A 19 1.30 20.28 -6.21
C LYS A 19 1.15 19.91 -7.68
N TYR A 20 1.73 18.80 -8.08
CA TYR A 20 1.57 18.24 -9.40
C TYR A 20 0.28 17.42 -9.46
N SER A 21 -0.34 17.41 -10.61
CA SER A 21 -1.48 16.57 -10.97
C SER A 21 -1.09 15.57 -12.07
N ASN A 22 -1.91 14.57 -12.30
CA ASN A 22 -1.70 13.61 -13.38
C ASN A 22 -1.57 14.30 -14.75
N SER A 23 -2.32 15.38 -14.99
CA SER A 23 -2.27 16.14 -16.24
C SER A 23 -0.94 16.85 -16.48
N ASP A 24 -0.17 17.19 -15.44
CA ASP A 24 1.15 17.78 -15.59
C ASP A 24 2.17 16.80 -16.22
N PHE A 25 1.88 15.50 -16.17
CA PHE A 25 2.72 14.41 -16.68
C PHE A 25 2.08 13.65 -17.84
N ASN A 26 0.96 14.12 -18.40
CA ASN A 26 0.18 13.42 -19.42
C ASN A 26 -0.25 12.00 -18.98
N ILE A 27 -0.51 11.80 -17.69
CA ILE A 27 -0.98 10.54 -17.14
C ILE A 27 -2.51 10.56 -17.16
N ASN A 28 -3.11 9.58 -17.84
CA ASN A 28 -4.55 9.40 -17.80
C ASN A 28 -5.00 9.04 -16.39
N THR A 29 -5.97 9.77 -15.86
CA THR A 29 -6.57 9.43 -14.58
C THR A 29 -7.51 8.25 -14.80
N TYR A 30 -7.20 7.11 -14.19
CA TYR A 30 -8.13 5.99 -14.09
C TYR A 30 -9.02 6.21 -12.87
N ILE A 31 -10.31 6.12 -13.06
CA ILE A 31 -11.30 6.22 -11.98
C ILE A 31 -12.02 4.88 -11.90
N SER A 32 -11.92 4.21 -10.77
CA SER A 32 -12.75 3.05 -10.44
C SER A 32 -14.09 3.54 -9.87
N ASN A 33 -15.19 2.89 -10.26
CA ASN A 33 -16.49 3.09 -9.62
C ASN A 33 -16.79 2.00 -8.59
N ILE A 34 -15.74 1.27 -8.15
CA ILE A 34 -15.87 0.22 -7.17
C ILE A 34 -15.72 0.85 -5.78
N ASP A 35 -16.63 0.52 -4.90
CA ASP A 35 -16.67 0.85 -3.48
C ASP A 35 -16.93 -0.47 -2.76
N LYS A 36 -15.86 -1.14 -2.34
CA LYS A 36 -15.89 -2.52 -1.85
C LYS A 36 -16.51 -2.63 -0.47
N ASP A 37 -16.30 -1.65 0.38
CA ASP A 37 -16.81 -1.64 1.76
C ASP A 37 -18.11 -0.86 1.92
N ASN A 38 -18.59 -0.20 0.83
CA ASN A 38 -19.85 0.54 0.73
C ASN A 38 -19.92 1.72 1.69
N ASP A 39 -18.81 2.44 1.86
CA ASP A 39 -18.77 3.65 2.69
C ASP A 39 -19.06 4.95 1.92
N GLY A 40 -19.21 4.86 0.59
CA GLY A 40 -19.51 5.98 -0.31
C GLY A 40 -18.26 6.64 -0.91
N ILE A 41 -17.08 6.09 -0.68
CA ILE A 41 -15.81 6.52 -1.26
C ILE A 41 -15.32 5.44 -2.23
N ASP A 42 -14.74 5.81 -3.36
CA ASP A 42 -14.18 4.83 -4.29
C ASP A 42 -12.91 4.17 -3.73
N ASP A 43 -12.70 2.88 -4.06
CA ASP A 43 -11.56 2.08 -3.56
C ASP A 43 -10.20 2.74 -3.78
N GLN A 44 -9.98 3.48 -4.88
CA GLN A 44 -8.70 4.13 -5.16
C GLN A 44 -8.43 5.26 -4.18
N THR A 45 -9.47 6.04 -3.87
CA THR A 45 -9.41 7.12 -2.88
C THR A 45 -9.17 6.55 -1.49
N ASP A 46 -9.84 5.47 -1.13
CA ASP A 46 -9.66 4.81 0.15
C ASP A 46 -8.29 4.19 0.32
N ILE A 47 -7.78 3.47 -0.69
CA ILE A 47 -6.42 2.96 -0.68
C ILE A 47 -5.43 4.10 -0.43
N LEU A 48 -5.56 5.22 -1.17
CA LEU A 48 -4.66 6.36 -1.02
C LEU A 48 -4.73 6.97 0.39
N ASN A 49 -5.94 7.15 0.91
CA ASN A 49 -6.15 7.71 2.25
C ASN A 49 -5.58 6.79 3.32
N SER A 50 -5.84 5.49 3.24
CA SER A 50 -5.37 4.48 4.19
C SER A 50 -3.83 4.35 4.18
N VAL A 51 -3.20 4.42 3.00
CA VAL A 51 -1.74 4.49 2.90
C VAL A 51 -1.20 5.75 3.60
N ARG A 52 -1.83 6.91 3.38
CA ARG A 52 -1.42 8.16 4.02
C ARG A 52 -1.55 8.11 5.55
N GLU A 53 -2.65 7.55 6.06
CA GLU A 53 -2.84 7.36 7.51
C GLU A 53 -1.78 6.42 8.09
N TYR A 54 -1.51 5.29 7.44
CA TYR A 54 -0.44 4.39 7.89
C TYR A 54 0.93 5.07 7.92
N ILE A 55 1.28 5.83 6.87
CA ILE A 55 2.57 6.53 6.80
C ILE A 55 2.69 7.62 7.87
N LYS A 56 1.59 8.28 8.29
CA LYS A 56 1.61 9.26 9.39
C LYS A 56 2.06 8.66 10.72
N THR A 57 1.89 7.36 10.93
CA THR A 57 2.38 6.66 12.13
C THR A 57 3.91 6.54 12.16
N LYS A 58 4.59 6.85 11.03
CA LYS A 58 6.05 6.80 10.88
C LYS A 58 6.66 5.47 11.31
N PRO A 59 6.20 4.33 10.76
CA PRO A 59 6.69 3.02 11.19
C PRO A 59 8.19 2.90 10.92
N LYS A 60 8.92 2.38 11.90
CA LYS A 60 10.35 2.08 11.78
C LYS A 60 10.51 0.79 10.96
N TYR A 61 11.46 0.77 10.04
CA TYR A 61 11.70 -0.42 9.24
C TYR A 61 12.27 -1.56 10.08
N LYS A 62 11.49 -2.64 10.20
CA LYS A 62 11.95 -3.89 10.83
C LYS A 62 11.08 -5.06 10.38
N SER A 63 11.73 -6.11 9.86
CA SER A 63 11.06 -7.37 9.56
C SER A 63 10.82 -8.15 10.86
N LYS A 64 9.54 -8.33 11.23
CA LYS A 64 9.09 -9.10 12.40
C LYS A 64 7.96 -10.03 11.99
N TYR A 65 7.87 -11.15 12.66
CA TYR A 65 6.69 -12.01 12.61
C TYR A 65 5.62 -11.50 13.58
N TYR A 66 4.38 -11.47 13.12
CA TYR A 66 3.20 -11.12 13.93
C TYR A 66 2.20 -12.27 13.88
N SER A 67 1.86 -12.83 15.02
CA SER A 67 0.88 -13.92 15.13
C SER A 67 -0.53 -13.51 14.69
N THR A 68 -0.80 -12.21 14.68
CA THR A 68 -2.04 -11.61 14.14
C THR A 68 -1.98 -11.36 12.63
N GLY A 69 -0.80 -11.48 12.01
CA GLY A 69 -0.50 -11.17 10.62
C GLY A 69 -0.06 -9.73 10.42
N TYR A 70 -0.86 -8.76 10.80
CA TYR A 70 -0.56 -7.34 10.65
C TYR A 70 0.30 -6.81 11.79
N PRO A 71 1.25 -5.88 11.51
CA PRO A 71 1.95 -5.13 12.53
C PRO A 71 0.99 -4.41 13.49
N ASN A 72 1.28 -4.52 14.78
CA ASN A 72 0.53 -3.87 15.85
C ASN A 72 1.42 -3.07 16.81
N ASP A 73 2.61 -2.72 16.34
CA ASP A 73 3.61 -1.92 17.05
C ASP A 73 4.21 -0.82 16.14
N GLU A 74 5.32 -0.24 16.54
CA GLU A 74 6.00 0.83 15.81
C GLU A 74 6.82 0.37 14.59
N TYR A 75 6.78 -0.92 14.22
CA TYR A 75 7.59 -1.47 13.13
C TYR A 75 6.73 -1.90 11.93
N GLY A 76 7.36 -1.85 10.74
CA GLY A 76 6.74 -2.32 9.51
C GLY A 76 7.74 -2.52 8.40
N VAL A 77 7.27 -3.08 7.28
CA VAL A 77 8.03 -3.25 6.04
C VAL A 77 7.22 -2.71 4.86
N CYS A 78 7.82 -2.62 3.67
CA CYS A 78 7.17 -2.04 2.49
C CYS A 78 5.85 -2.73 2.12
N SER A 79 5.75 -4.05 2.26
CA SER A 79 4.51 -4.79 2.00
C SER A 79 3.38 -4.46 2.98
N ASP A 80 3.70 -3.98 4.19
CA ASP A 80 2.67 -3.56 5.14
C ASP A 80 1.96 -2.28 4.68
N VAL A 81 2.66 -1.38 3.96
CA VAL A 81 2.05 -0.19 3.35
C VAL A 81 0.96 -0.59 2.36
N VAL A 82 1.26 -1.59 1.50
CA VAL A 82 0.29 -2.13 0.53
C VAL A 82 -0.87 -2.82 1.26
N ALA A 83 -0.55 -3.63 2.27
CA ALA A 83 -1.56 -4.39 3.00
C ALA A 83 -2.51 -3.50 3.79
N PHE A 84 -2.02 -2.45 4.47
CA PHE A 84 -2.87 -1.49 5.16
C PHE A 84 -3.67 -0.61 4.19
N GLY A 85 -3.08 -0.21 3.06
CA GLY A 85 -3.79 0.53 2.02
C GLY A 85 -5.02 -0.23 1.52
N LEU A 86 -4.83 -1.48 1.09
CA LEU A 86 -5.92 -2.33 0.59
C LEU A 86 -6.92 -2.70 1.69
N LYS A 87 -6.45 -2.89 2.92
CA LYS A 87 -7.35 -3.21 4.04
C LYS A 87 -8.32 -2.07 4.35
N GLY A 88 -7.89 -0.82 4.17
CA GLY A 88 -8.75 0.35 4.39
C GLY A 88 -9.90 0.46 3.38
N SER A 89 -9.78 -0.14 2.21
CA SER A 89 -10.83 -0.24 1.18
C SER A 89 -11.51 -1.62 1.15
N GLY A 90 -11.51 -2.36 2.28
CA GLY A 90 -12.23 -3.62 2.40
C GLY A 90 -11.52 -4.86 1.83
N TYR A 91 -10.25 -4.75 1.37
CA TYR A 91 -9.50 -5.90 0.86
C TYR A 91 -8.47 -6.40 1.88
N ASP A 92 -8.81 -7.44 2.62
CA ASP A 92 -7.85 -8.06 3.55
C ASP A 92 -6.89 -9.01 2.81
N LEU A 93 -5.68 -8.52 2.48
CA LEU A 93 -4.68 -9.33 1.79
C LEU A 93 -4.27 -10.60 2.54
N ARG A 94 -4.34 -10.61 3.87
CA ARG A 94 -4.05 -11.81 4.66
C ARG A 94 -5.03 -12.95 4.35
N VAL A 95 -6.28 -12.61 4.10
CA VAL A 95 -7.32 -13.58 3.69
C VAL A 95 -7.17 -13.91 2.22
N LEU A 96 -7.15 -12.89 1.37
CA LEU A 96 -7.16 -13.03 -0.09
C LEU A 96 -5.95 -13.81 -0.61
N VAL A 97 -4.74 -13.48 -0.14
CA VAL A 97 -3.51 -14.19 -0.54
C VAL A 97 -3.49 -15.62 0.01
N ASN A 98 -3.97 -15.83 1.24
CA ASN A 98 -4.04 -17.18 1.80
C ASN A 98 -4.98 -18.08 0.99
N ASP A 99 -6.14 -17.57 0.62
CA ASP A 99 -7.12 -18.33 -0.16
C ASP A 99 -6.62 -18.64 -1.57
N ASP A 100 -5.93 -17.67 -2.22
CA ASP A 100 -5.32 -17.92 -3.52
C ASP A 100 -4.17 -18.95 -3.43
N ILE A 101 -3.34 -18.90 -2.38
CA ILE A 101 -2.27 -19.89 -2.13
C ILE A 101 -2.84 -21.29 -1.92
N ILE A 102 -3.95 -21.42 -1.15
CA ILE A 102 -4.58 -22.73 -0.91
C ILE A 102 -5.06 -23.36 -2.22
N ASN A 103 -5.65 -22.55 -3.09
CA ASN A 103 -6.23 -23.01 -4.33
C ASN A 103 -5.21 -23.19 -5.47
N ASN A 104 -4.03 -22.55 -5.40
CA ASN A 104 -3.04 -22.47 -6.48
C ASN A 104 -1.60 -22.59 -5.96
N LYS A 105 -1.37 -23.51 -5.03
CA LYS A 105 -0.12 -23.62 -4.26
C LYS A 105 1.14 -23.77 -5.14
N GLU A 106 1.02 -24.45 -6.27
CA GLU A 106 2.09 -24.68 -7.24
C GLU A 106 2.66 -23.38 -7.81
N ASP A 107 1.83 -22.34 -7.97
CA ASP A 107 2.26 -21.05 -8.52
C ASP A 107 3.13 -20.27 -7.53
N TYR A 108 3.00 -20.56 -6.22
CA TYR A 108 3.65 -19.80 -5.15
C TYR A 108 5.01 -20.35 -4.69
N ASN A 109 5.37 -21.56 -5.09
CA ASN A 109 6.59 -22.23 -4.64
C ASN A 109 6.77 -22.19 -3.11
N ILE A 110 5.71 -22.49 -2.37
CA ILE A 110 5.66 -22.48 -0.90
C ILE A 110 5.64 -23.91 -0.38
N LYS A 111 6.57 -24.25 0.54
CA LYS A 111 6.59 -25.56 1.21
C LYS A 111 5.54 -25.64 2.30
N THR A 112 5.50 -24.64 3.18
CA THR A 112 4.56 -24.55 4.30
C THR A 112 3.81 -23.23 4.21
N ILE A 113 2.49 -23.31 4.25
CA ILE A 113 1.61 -22.13 4.21
C ILE A 113 1.54 -21.52 5.62
N ASP A 114 1.76 -20.21 5.71
CA ASP A 114 1.55 -19.43 6.91
C ASP A 114 0.84 -18.11 6.57
N LYS A 115 -0.46 -18.08 6.79
CA LYS A 115 -1.32 -16.93 6.48
C LYS A 115 -0.88 -15.62 7.16
N ASN A 116 -0.10 -15.70 8.24
CA ASN A 116 0.33 -14.52 8.99
C ASN A 116 1.58 -13.85 8.43
N ILE A 117 2.31 -14.54 7.53
CA ILE A 117 3.49 -13.97 6.88
C ILE A 117 3.44 -14.02 5.35
N ASP A 118 2.68 -14.93 4.74
CA ASP A 118 2.73 -15.14 3.30
C ASP A 118 2.24 -13.93 2.51
N PHE A 119 1.21 -13.23 2.97
CA PHE A 119 0.72 -11.98 2.36
C PHE A 119 1.69 -10.80 2.49
N ARG A 120 2.72 -10.89 3.34
CA ARG A 120 3.77 -9.88 3.54
C ARG A 120 5.03 -10.15 2.70
N ARG A 121 5.10 -11.31 2.04
CA ARG A 121 6.22 -11.68 1.17
C ARG A 121 6.01 -11.12 -0.23
N VAL A 122 6.89 -10.21 -0.67
CA VAL A 122 6.82 -9.54 -1.98
C VAL A 122 6.66 -10.52 -3.13
N ARG A 123 7.37 -11.66 -3.10
CA ARG A 123 7.24 -12.70 -4.14
C ARG A 123 5.82 -13.29 -4.22
N ASN A 124 5.16 -13.46 -3.08
CA ASN A 124 3.79 -13.99 -3.04
C ASN A 124 2.78 -12.92 -3.47
N LEU A 125 2.97 -11.67 -3.05
CA LEU A 125 2.18 -10.55 -3.53
C LEU A 125 2.28 -10.37 -5.04
N LYS A 126 3.50 -10.56 -5.62
CA LYS A 126 3.67 -10.52 -7.08
C LYS A 126 2.79 -11.55 -7.76
N VAL A 127 2.85 -12.82 -7.34
CA VAL A 127 2.01 -13.89 -7.90
C VAL A 127 0.53 -13.56 -7.75
N TYR A 128 0.12 -13.16 -6.53
CA TYR A 128 -1.26 -12.80 -6.24
C TYR A 128 -1.78 -11.70 -7.17
N PHE A 129 -1.05 -10.60 -7.33
CA PHE A 129 -1.48 -9.48 -8.17
C PHE A 129 -1.41 -9.81 -9.66
N GLU A 130 -0.46 -10.63 -10.12
CA GLU A 130 -0.41 -11.10 -11.52
C GLU A 130 -1.63 -11.94 -11.88
N ARG A 131 -2.23 -12.63 -10.91
CA ARG A 131 -3.41 -13.48 -11.10
C ARG A 131 -4.73 -12.71 -10.95
N ASN A 132 -4.78 -11.73 -10.05
CA ASN A 132 -6.02 -11.13 -9.56
C ASN A 132 -6.20 -9.64 -9.91
N SER A 133 -5.21 -9.00 -10.55
CA SER A 133 -5.31 -7.59 -10.94
C SER A 133 -5.45 -7.42 -12.43
N ILE A 134 -6.04 -6.30 -12.85
CA ILE A 134 -6.09 -5.87 -14.24
C ILE A 134 -4.66 -5.54 -14.70
N LYS A 135 -4.27 -6.02 -15.86
CA LYS A 135 -2.97 -5.77 -16.49
C LYS A 135 -3.05 -4.58 -17.42
#